data_77c76cef080ffbc6b6ed6e5d280fbd5f
#
_entry.id   77c76cef080ffbc6b6ed6e5d280fbd5f
#
_cell.length_a   1.000
_cell.length_b   1.000
_cell.length_c   1.000
_cell.angle_alpha   90.00
_cell.angle_beta   90.00
_cell.angle_gamma   90.00
#
_symmetry.space_group_name_H-M   'P 1'
#
loop_
_entity.id
_entity.type
_entity.pdbx_description
1 polymer ?
#
loop_
_entity_poly.entity_id
_entity_poly.type
_entity_poly.pdbx_seq_one_letter_code
_entity_poly.pdbx_strand_id
1 'polypeptide(L)' 'MAEMKRIEVGFSGGQVMSARVTTDALDSLRDAVQRAHGWHDLEAEDGPVTLNSEKVVFVRTAAAAHSIGFSDK' A
#
# COMPACT_ATOMS: atom_id res chain seq x y z
N MET A 1 20.29 -1.89 -2.69
CA MET A 1 19.46 -0.96 -1.96
C MET A 1 18.03 -1.06 -2.44
N ALA A 2 17.12 -1.19 -1.53
CA ALA A 2 15.73 -1.40 -1.92
C ALA A 2 15.11 -0.10 -2.41
N GLU A 3 14.36 -0.21 -3.46
CA GLU A 3 13.66 0.92 -4.01
C GLU A 3 12.32 1.07 -3.29
N MET A 4 11.99 2.28 -2.92
CA MET A 4 10.73 2.54 -2.24
C MET A 4 9.66 2.90 -3.26
N LYS A 5 8.47 2.38 -3.03
CA LYS A 5 7.32 2.66 -3.86
C LYS A 5 6.24 3.28 -3.00
N ARG A 6 5.56 4.26 -3.55
CA ARG A 6 4.43 4.87 -2.85
C ARG A 6 3.20 4.06 -3.17
N ILE A 7 2.48 3.69 -2.12
CA ILE A 7 1.26 2.92 -2.29
C ILE A 7 0.12 3.59 -1.55
N GLU A 8 -1.08 3.25 -1.95
CA GLU A 8 -2.29 3.64 -1.26
C GLU A 8 -3.06 2.39 -0.90
N VAL A 9 -3.54 2.36 0.34
CA VAL A 9 -4.31 1.24 0.84
C VAL A 9 -5.67 1.77 1.25
N GLY A 10 -6.71 1.26 0.64
CA GLY A 10 -8.07 1.66 0.95
C GLY A 10 -8.74 0.66 1.86
N PHE A 11 -9.47 1.16 2.85
CA PHE A 11 -10.11 0.33 3.84
C PHE A 11 -11.62 0.42 3.73
N SER A 12 -12.27 -0.62 4.21
CA SER A 12 -13.70 -0.64 4.37
C SER A 12 -14.10 0.58 5.22
N GLY A 13 -15.06 1.35 4.76
CA GLY A 13 -15.43 2.58 5.43
C GLY A 13 -14.91 3.82 4.76
N GLY A 14 -14.12 3.68 3.71
CA GLY A 14 -13.68 4.83 2.92
C GLY A 14 -12.36 5.45 3.32
N GLN A 15 -11.68 4.90 4.31
CA GLN A 15 -10.39 5.45 4.71
C GLN A 15 -9.30 5.00 3.75
N VAL A 16 -8.37 5.90 3.47
CA VAL A 16 -7.25 5.61 2.58
C VAL A 16 -5.97 6.02 3.28
N MET A 17 -5.00 5.14 3.27
CA MET A 17 -3.68 5.37 3.85
C MET A 17 -2.65 5.39 2.74
N SER A 18 -1.70 6.32 2.82
CA SER A 18 -0.56 6.33 1.90
C SER A 18 0.69 5.96 2.66
N ALA A 19 1.58 5.24 2.01
CA ALA A 19 2.83 4.84 2.62
C ALA A 19 3.87 4.60 1.54
N ARG A 20 5.13 4.64 1.93
CA ARG A 20 6.23 4.28 1.04
C ARG A 20 6.85 3.00 1.57
N VAL A 21 6.94 2.01 0.71
CA VAL A 21 7.35 0.67 1.11
C VAL A 21 8.28 0.09 0.06
N THR A 22 9.02 -0.93 0.46
CA THR A 22 9.83 -1.68 -0.50
C THR A 22 8.94 -2.60 -1.31
N THR A 23 9.47 -3.09 -2.43
CA THR A 23 8.74 -4.07 -3.24
C THR A 23 8.39 -5.30 -2.42
N ASP A 24 9.32 -5.76 -1.59
CA ASP A 24 9.07 -6.94 -0.76
C ASP A 24 7.94 -6.69 0.23
N ALA A 25 7.93 -5.52 0.84
CA ALA A 25 6.85 -5.18 1.78
C ALA A 25 5.51 -5.12 1.07
N LEU A 26 5.50 -4.56 -0.13
CA LEU A 26 4.27 -4.51 -0.92
C LEU A 26 3.77 -5.90 -1.27
N ASP A 27 4.67 -6.77 -1.69
CA ASP A 27 4.28 -8.14 -2.04
C ASP A 27 3.74 -8.88 -0.83
N SER A 28 4.34 -8.69 0.34
CA SER A 28 3.85 -9.29 1.56
C SER A 28 2.46 -8.78 1.92
N LEU A 29 2.23 -7.49 1.73
CA LEU A 29 0.91 -6.92 2.00
C LEU A 29 -0.13 -7.49 1.05
N ARG A 30 0.19 -7.57 -0.23
CA ARG A 30 -0.76 -8.13 -1.20
C ARG A 30 -1.11 -9.57 -0.87
N ASP A 31 -0.12 -10.34 -0.47
CA ASP A 31 -0.35 -11.72 -0.09
C ASP A 31 -1.27 -11.80 1.12
N ALA A 32 -1.03 -10.96 2.13
CA ALA A 32 -1.85 -10.96 3.33
C ALA A 32 -3.28 -10.58 3.01
N VAL A 33 -3.47 -9.59 2.12
CA VAL A 33 -4.80 -9.15 1.74
C VAL A 33 -5.54 -10.24 0.98
N GLN A 34 -4.86 -10.91 0.06
CA GLN A 34 -5.48 -11.96 -0.75
C GLN A 34 -5.88 -13.14 0.11
N ARG A 35 -5.13 -13.41 1.17
CA ARG A 35 -5.44 -14.51 2.07
C ARG A 35 -6.38 -14.12 3.19
N ALA A 36 -6.73 -12.84 3.29
CA ALA A 36 -7.51 -12.32 4.39
C ALA A 36 -6.89 -12.75 5.72
N HIS A 37 -5.60 -12.51 5.85
CA HIS A 37 -4.78 -13.09 6.91
C HIS A 37 -5.00 -12.44 8.27
N GLY A 38 -5.76 -11.40 8.38
CA GLY A 38 -5.98 -10.70 9.64
C GLY A 38 -4.99 -9.57 9.82
N TRP A 39 -4.43 -9.45 11.02
CA TRP A 39 -3.51 -8.36 11.29
C TRP A 39 -2.17 -8.60 10.63
N HIS A 40 -1.66 -7.57 9.99
CA HIS A 40 -0.43 -7.63 9.21
C HIS A 40 0.42 -6.41 9.55
N ASP A 41 1.71 -6.63 9.75
CA ASP A 41 2.66 -5.55 9.98
C ASP A 41 3.28 -5.15 8.65
N LEU A 42 3.02 -3.93 8.23
CA LEU A 42 3.57 -3.38 7.01
C LEU A 42 4.77 -2.50 7.35
N GLU A 43 5.92 -2.83 6.80
CA GLU A 43 7.13 -2.05 7.02
C GLU A 43 7.13 -0.87 6.08
N ALA A 44 6.81 0.29 6.58
CA ALA A 44 6.80 1.51 5.80
C ALA A 44 8.05 2.33 6.09
N GLU A 45 8.33 3.29 5.24
CA GLU A 45 9.54 4.09 5.35
C GLU A 45 9.65 4.80 6.70
N ASP A 46 8.53 5.28 7.21
CA ASP A 46 8.54 6.01 8.46
C ASP A 46 8.17 5.15 9.66
N GLY A 47 8.19 3.85 9.50
CA GLY A 47 7.97 2.92 10.61
C GLY A 47 6.92 1.88 10.27
N PRO A 48 6.80 0.85 11.11
CA PRO A 48 5.84 -0.21 10.83
C PRO A 48 4.41 0.26 11.06
N VAL A 49 3.50 -0.26 10.26
CA VAL A 49 2.08 0.00 10.38
C VAL A 49 1.37 -1.34 10.54
N THR A 50 0.63 -1.49 11.63
CA THR A 50 -0.14 -2.71 11.82
C THR A 50 -1.56 -2.45 11.31
N LEU A 51 -2.00 -3.25 10.36
CA LEU A 51 -3.31 -3.06 9.76
C LEU A 51 -4.05 -4.38 9.68
N ASN A 52 -5.36 -4.29 9.54
CA ASN A 52 -6.20 -5.48 9.42
C ASN A 52 -6.42 -5.75 7.94
N SER A 53 -5.77 -6.78 7.42
CA SER A 53 -5.84 -7.07 6.00
C SER A 53 -7.24 -7.50 5.56
N GLU A 54 -8.07 -7.92 6.48
CA GLU A 54 -9.46 -8.28 6.14
C GLU A 54 -10.33 -7.06 5.86
N LYS A 55 -9.88 -5.89 6.28
CA LYS A 55 -10.62 -4.64 6.03
C LYS A 55 -10.09 -3.87 4.84
N VAL A 56 -9.09 -4.38 4.17
CA VAL A 56 -8.51 -3.71 3.01
C VAL A 56 -9.37 -4.03 1.79
N VAL A 57 -9.76 -3.00 1.07
CA VAL A 57 -10.54 -3.17 -0.14
C VAL A 57 -9.71 -2.97 -1.40
N PHE A 58 -8.60 -2.24 -1.32
CA PHE A 58 -7.68 -2.16 -2.44
C PHE A 58 -6.30 -1.76 -1.96
N VAL A 59 -5.32 -2.14 -2.75
CA VAL A 59 -3.93 -1.70 -2.61
C VAL A 59 -3.48 -1.31 -4.00
N ARG A 60 -2.97 -0.09 -4.15
CA ARG A 60 -2.47 0.31 -5.46
C ARG A 60 -1.15 1.03 -5.32
N THR A 61 -0.34 0.92 -6.34
CA THR A 61 0.93 1.63 -6.41
C THR A 61 0.65 2.97 -7.06
N ALA A 62 0.97 4.04 -6.35
CA ALA A 62 0.78 5.36 -6.88
C ALA A 62 1.86 5.63 -7.91
N ALA A 63 1.47 6.21 -9.01
CA ALA A 63 2.44 6.57 -10.02
C ALA A 63 3.34 7.66 -9.51
N ALA A 64 4.55 7.65 -9.98
CA ALA A 64 5.45 8.69 -9.65
C ALA A 64 4.94 10.00 -10.25
N ALA A 65 5.65 11.01 -9.99
CA ALA A 65 5.21 12.33 -10.30
C ALA A 65 4.73 12.55 -11.69
N HIS A 66 5.05 11.70 -12.57
CA HIS A 66 4.60 11.90 -13.89
C HIS A 66 3.14 11.82 -14.03
N SER A 67 2.62 11.55 -13.02
CA SER A 67 1.26 11.51 -13.14
C SER A 67 0.70 12.78 -13.59
N ILE A 68 1.10 13.26 -14.27
CA ILE A 68 0.56 14.28 -14.75
C ILE A 68 -0.05 14.21 -15.86
N GLY A 69 0.01 13.88 -16.02
CA GLY A 69 -0.36 13.83 -16.60
C GLY A 69 -1.07 13.68 -17.21
N PHE A 70 -1.21 13.61 -17.32
CA PHE A 70 -1.88 13.39 -17.65
C PHE A 70 -2.61 13.94 -17.88
N SER A 71 -2.40 14.18 -17.90
CA SER A 71 -2.88 14.62 -17.94
C SER A 71 -3.42 15.04 -18.57
N ASP A 72 -3.21 15.26 -18.87
CA ASP A 72 -3.52 15.62 -19.35
C ASP A 72 -4.05 15.80 -19.93
N LYS A 73 -4.12 16.00 -20.17
CA LYS A 73 -4.45 16.11 -20.58
C LYS A 73 -4.81 16.26 -20.85
#